data_339299c56fb598a66a1d5ec128b321d9
#
_entry.id   339299c56fb598a66a1d5ec128b321d9
#
_cell.length_a   1.000
_cell.length_b   1.000
_cell.length_c   1.000
_cell.angle_alpha   90.00
_cell.angle_beta   90.00
_cell.angle_gamma   90.00
#
_symmetry.space_group_name_H-M   'P 1'
#
loop_
_entity.id
_entity.type
_entity.pdbx_description
1 polymer ?
#
loop_
_entity_poly.entity_id
_entity_poly.type
_entity_poly.pdbx_seq_one_letter_code
_entity_poly.pdbx_strand_id
1 'polypeptide(L)'
;IVFAAMGVKYDVAEFFRRTFEESGASDHVVMFLNLANDPVVERLLTPKIALTAAEYLAFEKGMHILVILTDITSFCEAMREVSSSKGEIPSRKGYPGYLYSELATLYERAGIVQGGTGSVTQIPILTMPNDDITHPIPDLTGYITEGQIVLDRQLHGQACLLYTSPS
;
A
#
# COMPACT_ATOMS: atom_id res chain seq x y z
N ILE A 1 -7.19 4.74 11.63
CA ILE A 1 -6.43 3.96 10.62
C ILE A 1 -7.19 3.98 9.32
N VAL A 2 -6.51 4.23 8.21
CA VAL A 2 -7.02 4.01 6.86
C VAL A 2 -6.27 2.81 6.26
N PHE A 3 -7.00 1.77 5.93
CA PHE A 3 -6.45 0.54 5.39
C PHE A 3 -6.89 0.36 3.93
N ALA A 4 -5.95 0.26 3.02
CA ALA A 4 -6.24 0.02 1.61
C ALA A 4 -5.55 -1.27 1.14
N ALA A 5 -6.33 -2.21 0.63
CA ALA A 5 -5.84 -3.45 0.05
C ALA A 5 -6.11 -3.47 -1.46
N MET A 6 -5.06 -3.74 -2.23
CA MET A 6 -5.07 -3.71 -3.68
C MET A 6 -4.75 -5.09 -4.24
N GLY A 7 -5.70 -5.67 -4.97
CA GLY A 7 -5.50 -6.96 -5.63
C GLY A 7 -5.37 -8.15 -4.67
N VAL A 8 -6.00 -8.08 -3.51
CA VAL A 8 -5.97 -9.16 -2.53
C VAL A 8 -7.00 -10.24 -2.85
N LYS A 9 -6.73 -11.48 -2.43
CA LYS A 9 -7.70 -12.56 -2.53
C LYS A 9 -8.83 -12.35 -1.54
N TYR A 10 -10.00 -12.91 -1.85
CA TYR A 10 -11.19 -12.76 -1.01
C TYR A 10 -10.98 -13.25 0.43
N ASP A 11 -10.33 -14.40 0.61
CA ASP A 11 -10.01 -14.97 1.92
C ASP A 11 -9.09 -14.05 2.75
N VAL A 12 -8.13 -13.42 2.11
CA VAL A 12 -7.23 -12.44 2.75
C VAL A 12 -7.99 -11.18 3.14
N ALA A 13 -8.85 -10.66 2.27
CA ALA A 13 -9.68 -9.49 2.57
C ALA A 13 -10.63 -9.78 3.76
N GLU A 14 -11.24 -10.94 3.79
CA GLU A 14 -12.12 -11.38 4.87
C GLU A 14 -11.34 -11.56 6.19
N PHE A 15 -10.11 -12.07 6.11
CA PHE A 15 -9.21 -12.17 7.27
C PHE A 15 -8.95 -10.79 7.88
N PHE A 16 -8.62 -9.78 7.08
CA PHE A 16 -8.39 -8.42 7.57
C PHE A 16 -9.66 -7.85 8.21
N ARG A 17 -10.81 -8.01 7.56
CA ARG A 17 -12.09 -7.53 8.06
C ARG A 17 -12.39 -8.11 9.45
N ARG A 18 -12.28 -9.44 9.59
CA ARG A 18 -12.50 -10.13 10.86
C ARG A 18 -11.51 -9.72 11.94
N THR A 19 -10.24 -9.61 11.57
CA THR A 19 -9.19 -9.20 12.52
C THR A 19 -9.48 -7.83 13.12
N PHE A 20 -9.92 -6.87 12.30
CA PHE A 20 -10.30 -5.55 12.80
C PHE A 20 -11.58 -5.58 13.64
N GLU A 21 -12.56 -6.40 13.29
CA GLU A 21 -13.78 -6.58 14.08
C GLU A 21 -13.50 -7.23 15.44
N GLU A 22 -12.74 -8.33 15.46
CA GLU A 22 -12.39 -9.08 16.67
C GLU A 22 -11.49 -8.30 17.62
N SER A 23 -10.60 -7.49 17.08
CA SER A 23 -9.73 -6.61 17.90
C SER A 23 -10.46 -5.42 18.51
N GLY A 24 -11.73 -5.19 18.17
CA GLY A 24 -12.48 -4.02 18.60
C GLY A 24 -12.02 -2.71 17.95
N ALA A 25 -11.17 -2.80 16.92
CA ALA A 25 -10.63 -1.65 16.22
C ALA A 25 -11.54 -1.14 15.08
N SER A 26 -12.63 -1.84 14.77
CA SER A 26 -13.49 -1.53 13.61
C SER A 26 -13.99 -0.10 13.59
N ASP A 27 -14.28 0.49 14.75
CA ASP A 27 -14.76 1.87 14.88
C ASP A 27 -13.67 2.92 14.56
N HIS A 28 -12.42 2.49 14.47
CA HIS A 28 -11.26 3.34 14.21
C HIS A 28 -10.56 3.03 12.88
N VAL A 29 -11.18 2.20 12.04
CA VAL A 29 -10.61 1.77 10.76
C VAL A 29 -11.58 2.08 9.61
N VAL A 30 -11.06 2.77 8.60
CA VAL A 30 -11.72 2.92 7.29
C VAL A 30 -11.03 1.99 6.32
N MET A 31 -11.77 1.07 5.70
CA MET A 31 -11.21 0.07 4.79
C MET A 31 -11.63 0.33 3.35
N PHE A 32 -10.65 0.25 2.44
CA PHE A 32 -10.83 0.24 1.00
C PHE A 32 -10.28 -1.07 0.46
N LEU A 33 -11.16 -1.96 0.02
CA LEU A 33 -10.76 -3.30 -0.43
C LEU A 33 -11.00 -3.43 -1.94
N ASN A 34 -9.91 -3.65 -2.67
CA ASN A 34 -9.96 -4.06 -4.07
C ASN A 34 -9.52 -5.52 -4.15
N LEU A 35 -10.40 -6.38 -4.63
CA LEU A 35 -10.14 -7.81 -4.75
C LEU A 35 -9.35 -8.13 -6.04
N ALA A 36 -8.73 -9.30 -6.06
CA ALA A 36 -7.94 -9.75 -7.20
C ALA A 36 -8.75 -9.89 -8.50
N ASN A 37 -10.05 -10.15 -8.39
CA ASN A 37 -10.98 -10.27 -9.51
C ASN A 37 -11.73 -8.97 -9.86
N ASP A 38 -11.49 -7.89 -9.11
CA ASP A 38 -12.04 -6.58 -9.43
C ASP A 38 -11.30 -5.94 -10.62
N PRO A 39 -11.93 -5.00 -11.33
CA PRO A 39 -11.32 -4.32 -12.47
C PRO A 39 -9.98 -3.66 -12.13
N VAL A 40 -9.00 -3.80 -13.04
CA VAL A 40 -7.64 -3.28 -12.86
C VAL A 40 -7.62 -1.76 -12.63
N VAL A 41 -8.52 -1.02 -13.28
CA VAL A 41 -8.62 0.44 -13.13
C VAL A 41 -9.01 0.83 -11.71
N GLU A 42 -9.89 0.07 -11.07
CA GLU A 42 -10.27 0.30 -9.67
C GLU A 42 -9.06 0.12 -8.74
N ARG A 43 -8.17 -0.83 -9.06
CA ARG A 43 -6.93 -1.04 -8.30
C ARG A 43 -6.00 0.17 -8.34
N LEU A 44 -5.96 0.89 -9.46
CA LEU A 44 -5.19 2.12 -9.58
C LEU A 44 -5.81 3.29 -8.80
N LEU A 45 -7.13 3.28 -8.60
CA LEU A 45 -7.83 4.32 -7.86
C LEU A 45 -7.83 4.09 -6.35
N THR A 46 -7.82 2.85 -5.91
CA THR A 46 -7.95 2.48 -4.49
C THR A 46 -6.98 3.22 -3.56
N PRO A 47 -5.65 3.25 -3.81
CA PRO A 47 -4.75 3.97 -2.91
C PRO A 47 -4.97 5.49 -2.97
N LYS A 48 -5.35 6.04 -4.11
CA LYS A 48 -5.60 7.48 -4.27
C LYS A 48 -6.83 7.91 -3.48
N ILE A 49 -7.89 7.12 -3.51
CA ILE A 49 -9.13 7.37 -2.75
C ILE A 49 -8.85 7.23 -1.25
N ALA A 50 -8.13 6.19 -0.84
CA ALA A 50 -7.76 5.96 0.55
C ALA A 50 -6.95 7.12 1.12
N LEU A 51 -5.95 7.61 0.40
CA LEU A 51 -5.15 8.76 0.80
C LEU A 51 -5.97 10.05 0.85
N THR A 52 -6.92 10.24 -0.05
CA THR A 52 -7.83 11.39 -0.01
C THR A 52 -8.69 11.38 1.25
N ALA A 53 -9.23 10.22 1.62
CA ALA A 53 -9.96 10.06 2.88
C ALA A 53 -9.07 10.33 4.10
N ALA A 54 -7.83 9.84 4.09
CA ALA A 54 -6.87 10.07 5.15
C ALA A 54 -6.51 11.55 5.29
N GLU A 55 -6.28 12.25 4.20
CA GLU A 55 -6.00 13.69 4.19
C GLU A 55 -7.18 14.50 4.73
N TYR A 56 -8.40 14.16 4.36
CA TYR A 56 -9.59 14.82 4.90
C TYR A 56 -9.66 14.67 6.42
N LEU A 57 -9.49 13.45 6.93
CA LEU A 57 -9.52 13.21 8.37
C LEU A 57 -8.35 13.88 9.11
N ALA A 58 -7.17 13.91 8.52
CA ALA A 58 -6.00 14.51 9.14
C ALA A 58 -6.06 16.05 9.11
N PHE A 59 -6.32 16.63 7.95
CA PHE A 59 -6.13 18.06 7.74
C PHE A 59 -7.39 18.88 8.00
N GLU A 60 -8.59 18.33 7.74
CA GLU A 60 -9.85 19.00 8.02
C GLU A 60 -10.40 18.69 9.44
N LYS A 61 -10.16 17.49 9.93
CA LYS A 61 -10.61 17.06 11.27
C LYS A 61 -9.52 17.06 12.33
N GLY A 62 -8.28 17.38 11.98
CA GLY A 62 -7.17 17.48 12.91
C GLY A 62 -6.72 16.15 13.52
N MET A 63 -6.97 15.02 12.87
CA MET A 63 -6.66 13.68 13.38
C MET A 63 -5.25 13.22 12.95
N HIS A 64 -4.64 12.38 13.77
CA HIS A 64 -3.44 11.66 13.37
C HIS A 64 -3.82 10.34 12.69
N ILE A 65 -3.56 10.23 11.40
CA ILE A 65 -3.99 9.10 10.56
C ILE A 65 -2.80 8.23 10.18
N LEU A 66 -2.93 6.93 10.43
CA LEU A 66 -2.05 5.90 9.90
C LEU A 66 -2.70 5.28 8.67
N VAL A 67 -2.00 5.35 7.54
CA VAL A 67 -2.43 4.73 6.28
C VAL A 67 -1.58 3.50 6.02
N ILE A 68 -2.23 2.36 5.82
CA ILE A 68 -1.59 1.10 5.44
C ILE A 68 -2.02 0.77 4.02
N LEU A 69 -1.05 0.69 3.11
CA LEU A 69 -1.25 0.36 1.70
C LEU A 69 -0.66 -1.02 1.40
N THR A 70 -1.51 -1.99 1.13
CA THR A 70 -1.09 -3.34 0.75
C THR A 70 -1.89 -3.84 -0.46
N ASP A 71 -1.37 -4.36 -1.51
CA ASP A 71 0.03 -4.58 -1.86
C ASP A 71 0.44 -3.59 -2.98
N ILE A 72 1.49 -2.84 -2.75
CA ILE A 72 2.01 -1.89 -3.75
C ILE A 72 2.49 -2.61 -5.01
N THR A 73 2.97 -3.85 -4.88
CA THR A 73 3.33 -4.66 -6.04
C THR A 73 2.13 -4.90 -6.96
N SER A 74 0.96 -5.21 -6.41
CA SER A 74 -0.28 -5.37 -7.19
C SER A 74 -0.71 -4.06 -7.87
N PHE A 75 -0.52 -2.92 -7.21
CA PHE A 75 -0.76 -1.60 -7.80
C PHE A 75 0.17 -1.34 -9.00
N CYS A 76 1.46 -1.64 -8.87
CA CYS A 76 2.44 -1.48 -9.95
C CYS A 76 2.17 -2.43 -11.11
N GLU A 77 1.74 -3.67 -10.84
CA GLU A 77 1.33 -4.63 -11.88
C GLU A 77 0.09 -4.15 -12.64
N ALA A 78 -0.89 -3.59 -11.95
CA ALA A 78 -2.06 -2.97 -12.58
C ALA A 78 -1.66 -1.81 -13.50
N MET A 79 -0.69 -1.01 -13.09
CA MET A 79 -0.15 0.08 -13.90
C MET A 79 0.55 -0.45 -15.15
N ARG A 80 1.33 -1.51 -15.03
CA ARG A 80 1.98 -2.19 -16.16
C ARG A 80 0.94 -2.72 -17.17
N GLU A 81 -0.11 -3.35 -16.69
CA GLU A 81 -1.18 -3.89 -17.52
C GLU A 81 -1.91 -2.79 -18.30
N VAL A 82 -2.29 -1.70 -17.63
CA VAL A 82 -2.97 -0.55 -18.27
C VAL A 82 -2.05 0.15 -19.26
N SER A 83 -0.78 0.37 -18.92
CA SER A 83 0.22 0.96 -19.83
C SER A 83 0.42 0.10 -21.08
N SER A 84 0.54 -1.22 -20.91
CA SER A 84 0.66 -2.17 -22.01
C SER A 84 -0.58 -2.16 -22.92
N SER A 85 -1.77 -2.11 -22.35
CA SER A 85 -3.02 -2.05 -23.11
C SER A 85 -3.18 -0.78 -23.93
N LYS A 86 -2.56 0.31 -23.49
CA LYS A 86 -2.49 1.59 -24.22
C LYS A 86 -1.40 1.63 -25.30
N GLY A 87 -0.56 0.61 -25.38
CA GLY A 87 0.56 0.56 -26.31
C GLY A 87 1.70 1.53 -25.96
N GLU A 88 1.82 1.93 -24.72
CA GLU A 88 2.93 2.79 -24.26
C GLU A 88 4.26 2.05 -24.34
N ILE A 89 5.34 2.79 -24.59
CA ILE A 89 6.68 2.20 -24.67
C ILE A 89 7.10 1.71 -23.27
N PRO A 90 7.37 0.41 -23.11
CA PRO A 90 7.76 -0.13 -21.80
C PRO A 90 9.17 0.32 -21.40
N SER A 91 9.35 0.54 -20.11
CA SER A 91 10.65 0.76 -19.49
C SER A 91 11.14 -0.54 -18.83
N ARG A 92 11.97 -0.43 -17.80
CA ARG A 92 12.59 -1.55 -17.08
C ARG A 92 11.55 -2.60 -16.65
N LYS A 93 11.77 -3.86 -17.02
CA LYS A 93 10.87 -5.02 -16.76
C LYS A 93 9.41 -4.83 -17.20
N GLY A 94 9.18 -4.01 -18.23
CA GLY A 94 7.84 -3.79 -18.78
C GLY A 94 6.97 -2.78 -18.03
N TYR A 95 7.47 -2.18 -16.97
CA TYR A 95 6.76 -1.12 -16.25
C TYR A 95 6.80 0.20 -17.05
N PRO A 96 5.79 1.07 -16.90
CA PRO A 96 5.82 2.37 -17.55
C PRO A 96 6.95 3.24 -17.03
N GLY A 97 7.48 4.13 -17.88
CA GLY A 97 8.55 5.05 -17.50
C GLY A 97 8.18 6.01 -16.36
N TYR A 98 6.89 6.25 -16.15
CA TYR A 98 6.36 7.10 -15.07
C TYR A 98 6.06 6.35 -13.76
N LEU A 99 6.51 5.09 -13.60
CA LEU A 99 6.28 4.33 -12.37
C LEU A 99 6.80 5.06 -11.13
N TYR A 100 8.01 5.61 -11.20
CA TYR A 100 8.58 6.39 -10.11
C TYR A 100 7.71 7.59 -9.72
N SER A 101 7.28 8.38 -10.70
CA SER A 101 6.45 9.57 -10.46
C SER A 101 5.11 9.21 -9.84
N GLU A 102 4.48 8.13 -10.27
CA GLU A 102 3.21 7.67 -9.69
C GLU A 102 3.37 7.21 -8.24
N LEU A 103 4.43 6.46 -7.94
CA LEU A 103 4.73 6.04 -6.56
C LEU A 103 5.08 7.25 -5.68
N ALA A 104 5.90 8.17 -6.17
CA ALA A 104 6.25 9.39 -5.46
C ALA A 104 4.99 10.23 -5.15
N THR A 105 4.09 10.37 -6.12
CA THR A 105 2.82 11.08 -5.93
C THR A 105 1.97 10.48 -4.80
N LEU A 106 1.99 9.16 -4.61
CA LEU A 106 1.31 8.52 -3.48
C LEU A 106 2.04 8.78 -2.16
N TYR A 107 3.33 8.56 -2.13
CA TYR A 107 4.11 8.58 -0.87
C TYR A 107 4.34 9.99 -0.33
N GLU A 108 4.47 10.99 -1.20
CA GLU A 108 4.61 12.39 -0.82
C GLU A 108 3.35 13.00 -0.16
N ARG A 109 2.23 12.27 -0.17
CA ARG A 109 1.01 12.66 0.54
C ARG A 109 1.08 12.42 2.05
N ALA A 110 2.11 11.74 2.55
CA ALA A 110 2.39 11.64 3.98
C ALA A 110 3.00 12.94 4.49
N GLY A 111 2.58 13.39 5.66
CA GLY A 111 3.17 14.57 6.27
C GLY A 111 2.25 15.34 7.21
N ILE A 112 2.72 16.52 7.55
CA ILE A 112 2.02 17.50 8.40
C ILE A 112 1.91 18.81 7.63
N VAL A 113 0.73 19.41 7.63
CA VAL A 113 0.51 20.72 7.04
C VAL A 113 0.86 21.80 8.06
N GLN A 114 1.60 22.81 7.65
CA GLN A 114 1.97 23.92 8.52
C GLN A 114 0.71 24.64 9.06
N GLY A 115 0.66 24.78 10.38
CA GLY A 115 -0.50 25.36 11.07
C GLY A 115 -1.65 24.39 11.32
N GLY A 116 -1.57 23.16 10.82
CA GLY A 116 -2.52 22.08 11.11
C GLY A 116 -2.15 21.29 12.36
N THR A 117 -3.15 20.59 12.93
CA THR A 117 -2.97 19.73 14.11
C THR A 117 -2.88 18.25 13.76
N GLY A 118 -3.31 17.86 12.56
CA GLY A 118 -3.33 16.48 12.11
C GLY A 118 -2.09 16.07 11.34
N SER A 119 -1.93 14.77 11.16
CA SER A 119 -0.83 14.20 10.39
C SER A 119 -1.25 12.95 9.61
N VAL A 120 -0.56 12.68 8.50
CA VAL A 120 -0.70 11.45 7.73
C VAL A 120 0.63 10.70 7.77
N THR A 121 0.60 9.50 8.31
CA THR A 121 1.73 8.56 8.29
C THR A 121 1.39 7.40 7.37
N GLN A 122 2.29 7.01 6.49
CA GLN A 122 2.08 5.90 5.56
C GLN A 122 3.00 4.73 5.87
N ILE A 123 2.43 3.52 5.80
CA ILE A 123 3.17 2.26 5.77
C ILE A 123 2.79 1.53 4.48
N PRO A 124 3.51 1.78 3.39
CA PRO A 124 3.33 1.02 2.17
C PRO A 124 3.99 -0.35 2.32
N ILE A 125 3.25 -1.40 1.95
CA ILE A 125 3.69 -2.79 2.00
C ILE A 125 3.78 -3.30 0.57
N LEU A 126 4.88 -3.96 0.26
CA LEU A 126 5.11 -4.57 -1.04
C LEU A 126 5.70 -5.96 -0.91
N THR A 127 5.52 -6.77 -1.93
CA THR A 127 6.22 -8.04 -2.09
C THR A 127 7.41 -7.86 -3.02
N MET A 128 8.52 -8.55 -2.71
CA MET A 128 9.69 -8.60 -3.58
C MET A 128 9.61 -9.86 -4.47
N PRO A 129 9.33 -9.73 -5.77
CA PRO A 129 9.35 -10.89 -6.67
C PRO A 129 10.71 -11.58 -6.65
N ASN A 130 10.73 -12.90 -6.42
CA ASN A 130 11.93 -13.71 -6.31
C ASN A 130 12.94 -13.26 -5.22
N ASP A 131 12.48 -12.60 -4.17
CA ASP A 131 13.33 -11.99 -3.14
C ASP A 131 14.38 -11.00 -3.69
N ASP A 132 14.13 -10.45 -4.86
CA ASP A 132 15.04 -9.55 -5.56
C ASP A 132 14.80 -8.10 -5.14
N ILE A 133 15.61 -7.59 -4.22
CA ILE A 133 15.57 -6.18 -3.78
C ILE A 133 15.93 -5.21 -4.90
N THR A 134 16.59 -5.68 -5.97
CA THR A 134 16.94 -4.86 -7.15
C THR A 134 15.80 -4.80 -8.17
N HIS A 135 14.70 -5.51 -7.92
CA HIS A 135 13.49 -5.40 -8.75
C HIS A 135 12.99 -3.95 -8.76
N PRO A 136 12.44 -3.43 -9.88
CA PRO A 136 12.05 -2.02 -9.99
C PRO A 136 11.16 -1.52 -8.86
N ILE A 137 10.24 -2.34 -8.36
CA ILE A 137 9.29 -1.92 -7.32
C ILE A 137 9.99 -1.67 -5.99
N PRO A 138 10.68 -2.62 -5.34
CA PRO A 138 11.42 -2.34 -4.11
C PRO A 138 12.55 -1.34 -4.29
N ASP A 139 13.22 -1.34 -5.44
CA ASP A 139 14.30 -0.42 -5.77
C ASP A 139 13.81 1.03 -5.80
N LEU A 140 12.77 1.32 -6.56
CA LEU A 140 12.20 2.68 -6.65
C LEU A 140 11.56 3.14 -5.33
N THR A 141 10.87 2.28 -4.62
CA THR A 141 10.29 2.64 -3.31
C THR A 141 11.37 2.95 -2.29
N GLY A 142 12.51 2.28 -2.34
CA GLY A 142 13.66 2.56 -1.50
C GLY A 142 14.26 3.96 -1.69
N TYR A 143 14.15 4.52 -2.89
CA TYR A 143 14.59 5.90 -3.16
C TYR A 143 13.59 6.96 -2.69
N ILE A 144 12.31 6.61 -2.62
CA ILE A 144 11.24 7.57 -2.27
C ILE A 144 11.04 7.63 -0.75
N THR A 145 11.14 6.50 -0.07
CA THR A 145 10.87 6.38 1.37
C THR A 145 12.13 6.62 2.21
N GLU A 146 11.95 7.13 3.43
CA GLU A 146 13.05 7.40 4.38
C GLU A 146 13.70 6.12 4.93
N GLY A 147 13.07 4.96 4.78
CA GLY A 147 13.60 3.69 5.22
C GLY A 147 12.78 2.51 4.75
N GLN A 148 13.40 1.34 4.78
CA GLN A 148 12.77 0.08 4.42
C GLN A 148 12.96 -0.95 5.52
N ILE A 149 11.89 -1.70 5.81
CA ILE A 149 11.92 -2.89 6.68
C ILE A 149 11.83 -4.09 5.76
N VAL A 150 12.90 -4.86 5.68
CA VAL A 150 12.95 -6.10 4.88
C VAL A 150 12.72 -7.29 5.81
N LEU A 151 11.67 -8.05 5.51
CA LEU A 151 11.35 -9.27 6.27
C LEU A 151 12.10 -10.46 5.67
N ASP A 152 12.84 -11.17 6.53
CA ASP A 152 13.55 -12.38 6.11
C ASP A 152 12.55 -13.54 5.93
N ARG A 153 12.66 -14.25 4.81
CA ARG A 153 11.85 -15.43 4.53
C ARG A 153 12.02 -16.55 5.56
N GLN A 154 13.18 -16.63 6.22
CA GLN A 154 13.42 -17.61 7.29
C GLN A 154 12.48 -17.40 8.47
N LEU A 155 12.15 -16.15 8.81
CA LEU A 155 11.19 -15.83 9.88
C LEU A 155 9.80 -16.38 9.55
N HIS A 156 9.39 -16.32 8.29
CA HIS A 156 8.13 -16.92 7.85
C HIS A 156 8.18 -18.46 7.96
N GLY A 157 9.29 -19.09 7.57
CA GLY A 157 9.49 -20.53 7.69
C GLY A 157 9.49 -21.03 9.15
N GLN A 158 9.90 -20.18 10.10
CA GLN A 158 9.85 -20.46 11.54
C GLN A 158 8.47 -20.19 12.16
N ALA A 159 7.45 -19.90 11.35
CA ALA A 159 6.12 -19.46 11.78
C ALA A 159 6.16 -18.26 12.74
N CYS A 160 7.21 -17.44 12.66
CA CYS A 160 7.34 -16.19 13.41
C CYS A 160 6.41 -15.15 12.76
N LEU A 161 5.14 -15.24 13.10
CA LEU A 161 4.16 -14.23 12.75
C LEU A 161 4.24 -13.11 13.78
N LEU A 162 4.12 -11.86 13.33
CA LEU A 162 4.21 -10.68 14.21
C LEU A 162 3.27 -10.72 15.42
N TYR A 163 2.17 -11.46 15.32
CA TYR A 163 1.19 -11.63 16.40
C TYR A 163 1.41 -12.90 17.24
N THR A 164 2.35 -13.78 16.86
CA THR A 164 2.67 -15.03 17.60
C THR A 164 4.06 -15.01 18.21
N SER A 165 4.75 -13.88 18.18
CA SER A 165 6.01 -13.74 18.90
C SER A 165 5.76 -14.03 20.39
N PRO A 166 6.34 -15.09 20.96
CA PRO A 166 6.19 -15.32 22.37
C PRO A 166 6.82 -14.15 23.14
N SER A 167 6.03 -13.57 24.00
CA SER A 167 6.45 -12.55 24.97
C SER A 167 7.53 -13.05 25.91
#